data_2de03568181066edea467ce43261640d
#
_entry.id   2de03568181066edea467ce43261640d
#
_cell.length_a   1.000
_cell.length_b   1.000
_cell.length_c   1.000
_cell.angle_alpha   90.00
_cell.angle_beta   90.00
_cell.angle_gamma   90.00
#
_symmetry.space_group_name_H-M   'P 1'
#
loop_
_entity.id
_entity.type
_entity.pdbx_description
1 polymer ?
#
loop_
_entity_poly.entity_id
_entity_poly.type
_entity_poly.pdbx_seq_one_letter_code
_entity_poly.pdbx_strand_id
1 'polypeptide(L)'
;MIAEVKLWGTLVGYLANDEENNVYFTYDPSFIARGIEISPIVLPLRRESYSFPRLTSETYRTLPGLFADSLPDKFGRKVINEYLISIGRDKNSLTPIEELLYIGKRGMGALEYYPHLDGSLDESTEIRIEDIANAAKDVLKRRSESEIKPEIGKLRDLIKIGSSAGGAKAKAIIAYNETTGVYRSGQIDAGKGFTYWIIKFDRLDKEEKDSFFDSYQTREEYAYYLMARSAGINMSECRLLKEGDDYHFLTKRFDRYVDENGVLRKLHMATACGLAHIDYADKHNFSYSTLFSILERLHCPFEDRYELFRRMVYNVMASNYDDHSKNFSFLMDREGKWRLSPAYDLTYAKDPNSNYINNHQCLINGKFEGITIDDLLKVGIDAGLNKRKMDIIIKEVKSAVRNYPTFAGQAEIPDNKALEDYANFVLLD
;
A
#
# COMPACT_ATOMS: atom_id res chain seq x y z
N MET A 1 -16.50 21.24 -9.54
CA MET A 1 -16.44 20.88 -8.10
C MET A 1 -15.10 21.32 -7.52
N ILE A 2 -15.04 21.69 -6.23
CA ILE A 2 -13.78 22.11 -5.56
C ILE A 2 -13.65 21.32 -4.26
N ALA A 3 -12.44 20.78 -4.00
CA ALA A 3 -12.08 20.14 -2.76
C ALA A 3 -10.88 20.84 -2.11
N GLU A 4 -10.97 21.15 -0.81
CA GLU A 4 -9.83 21.56 -0.01
C GLU A 4 -8.96 20.34 0.31
N VAL A 5 -7.66 20.49 0.15
CA VAL A 5 -6.66 19.51 0.59
C VAL A 5 -6.00 20.04 1.85
N LYS A 6 -6.00 19.23 2.91
CA LYS A 6 -5.33 19.57 4.18
C LYS A 6 -4.26 18.55 4.53
N LEU A 7 -3.24 19.01 5.23
CA LEU A 7 -2.16 18.20 5.80
C LEU A 7 -2.03 18.58 7.28
N TRP A 8 -2.28 17.60 8.18
CA TRP A 8 -2.27 17.82 9.63
C TRP A 8 -3.14 19.01 10.09
N GLY A 9 -4.32 19.16 9.46
CA GLY A 9 -5.25 20.27 9.72
C GLY A 9 -4.92 21.60 9.04
N THR A 10 -3.75 21.71 8.39
CA THR A 10 -3.35 22.93 7.64
C THR A 10 -3.83 22.83 6.19
N LEU A 11 -4.47 23.88 5.67
CA LEU A 11 -4.85 23.96 4.28
C LEU A 11 -3.59 23.97 3.38
N VAL A 12 -3.50 23.01 2.47
CA VAL A 12 -2.42 22.86 1.49
C VAL A 12 -2.77 23.57 0.19
N GLY A 13 -4.03 23.44 -0.25
CA GLY A 13 -4.50 23.97 -1.50
C GLY A 13 -5.85 23.38 -1.91
N TYR A 14 -6.15 23.50 -3.20
CA TYR A 14 -7.45 23.15 -3.76
C TYR A 14 -7.31 22.25 -4.97
N LEU A 15 -8.15 21.24 -5.05
CA LEU A 15 -8.41 20.46 -6.25
C LEU A 15 -9.70 20.95 -6.89
N ALA A 16 -9.68 21.20 -8.19
CA ALA A 16 -10.86 21.60 -8.96
C ALA A 16 -10.84 20.87 -10.31
N ASN A 17 -12.03 20.60 -10.88
CA ASN A 17 -12.16 20.11 -12.24
C ASN A 17 -12.84 21.15 -13.12
N ASP A 18 -12.45 21.18 -14.40
CA ASP A 18 -13.15 21.92 -15.46
C ASP A 18 -14.35 21.14 -16.01
N GLU A 19 -14.99 21.69 -17.05
CA GLU A 19 -16.15 21.09 -17.73
C GLU A 19 -15.78 19.79 -18.47
N GLU A 20 -14.51 19.61 -18.84
CA GLU A 20 -13.97 18.42 -19.50
C GLU A 20 -13.47 17.36 -18.49
N ASN A 21 -13.66 17.59 -17.18
CA ASN A 21 -13.17 16.77 -16.06
C ASN A 21 -11.65 16.68 -15.95
N ASN A 22 -10.88 17.62 -16.52
CA ASN A 22 -9.48 17.74 -16.20
C ASN A 22 -9.32 18.29 -14.79
N VAL A 23 -8.46 17.67 -13.98
CA VAL A 23 -8.23 18.08 -12.61
C VAL A 23 -7.04 19.02 -12.52
N TYR A 24 -7.23 20.10 -11.76
CA TYR A 24 -6.23 21.10 -11.44
C TYR A 24 -5.98 21.13 -9.94
N PHE A 25 -4.73 21.24 -9.56
CA PHE A 25 -4.32 21.48 -8.17
C PHE A 25 -3.60 22.81 -8.05
N THR A 26 -3.99 23.62 -7.07
CA THR A 26 -3.36 24.90 -6.77
C THR A 26 -3.04 24.99 -5.31
N TYR A 27 -1.78 25.29 -4.98
CA TYR A 27 -1.36 25.52 -3.59
C TYR A 27 -1.98 26.79 -3.01
N ASP A 28 -2.33 26.73 -1.73
CA ASP A 28 -2.66 27.94 -0.96
C ASP A 28 -1.39 28.77 -0.73
N PRO A 29 -1.41 30.11 -0.93
CA PRO A 29 -0.24 30.95 -0.73
C PRO A 29 0.36 30.88 0.68
N SER A 30 -0.47 30.67 1.71
CA SER A 30 -0.01 30.53 3.09
C SER A 30 0.75 29.21 3.31
N PHE A 31 0.39 28.16 2.57
CA PHE A 31 1.11 26.89 2.61
C PHE A 31 2.46 26.96 1.90
N ILE A 32 2.52 27.66 0.74
CA ILE A 32 3.79 27.91 0.02
C ILE A 32 4.80 28.59 0.96
N ALA A 33 4.35 29.57 1.75
CA ALA A 33 5.19 30.28 2.69
C ALA A 33 5.78 29.39 3.81
N ARG A 34 5.24 28.19 4.03
CA ARG A 34 5.76 27.22 5.02
C ARG A 34 6.98 26.45 4.51
N GLY A 35 7.17 26.36 3.20
CA GLY A 35 8.29 25.63 2.59
C GLY A 35 8.22 24.09 2.72
N ILE A 36 7.07 23.52 3.08
CA ILE A 36 6.88 22.07 3.19
C ILE A 36 6.39 21.53 1.84
N GLU A 37 7.18 20.67 1.20
CA GLU A 37 6.86 20.08 -0.10
C GLU A 37 6.21 18.70 0.05
N ILE A 38 4.90 18.63 -0.22
CA ILE A 38 4.13 17.38 -0.10
C ILE A 38 4.45 16.37 -1.22
N SER A 39 5.02 16.80 -2.31
CA SER A 39 5.50 15.99 -3.44
C SER A 39 6.52 16.78 -4.25
N PRO A 40 7.78 16.87 -3.79
CA PRO A 40 8.77 17.78 -4.38
C PRO A 40 9.16 17.40 -5.82
N ILE A 41 8.85 16.18 -6.25
CA ILE A 41 9.21 15.70 -7.59
C ILE A 41 8.23 16.18 -8.67
N VAL A 42 6.93 16.09 -8.40
CA VAL A 42 5.89 16.39 -9.40
C VAL A 42 5.02 17.59 -9.04
N LEU A 43 5.01 18.00 -7.77
CA LEU A 43 4.27 19.14 -7.27
C LEU A 43 5.19 20.06 -6.41
N PRO A 44 6.35 20.54 -6.93
CA PRO A 44 7.17 21.49 -6.18
C PRO A 44 6.35 22.77 -5.86
N LEU A 45 6.70 23.48 -4.79
CA LEU A 45 5.95 24.67 -4.38
C LEU A 45 5.98 25.76 -5.46
N ARG A 46 4.81 26.17 -5.96
CA ARG A 46 4.64 27.30 -6.88
C ARG A 46 3.20 27.84 -6.82
N ARG A 47 2.98 29.04 -7.37
CA ARG A 47 1.66 29.69 -7.37
C ARG A 47 0.76 29.24 -8.51
N GLU A 48 1.36 28.77 -9.62
CA GLU A 48 0.63 28.28 -10.78
C GLU A 48 -0.03 26.94 -10.49
N SER A 49 -1.17 26.72 -11.13
CA SER A 49 -1.89 25.45 -11.02
C SER A 49 -1.15 24.32 -11.71
N TYR A 50 -1.30 23.12 -11.20
CA TYR A 50 -0.85 21.86 -11.79
C TYR A 50 -1.99 21.15 -12.48
N SER A 51 -1.72 20.59 -13.66
CA SER A 51 -2.61 19.66 -14.34
C SER A 51 -1.77 18.65 -15.12
N PHE A 52 -2.23 17.39 -15.16
CA PHE A 52 -1.51 16.29 -15.79
C PHE A 52 -2.44 15.46 -16.70
N PRO A 53 -3.00 16.04 -17.78
CA PRO A 53 -4.02 15.39 -18.61
C PRO A 53 -3.50 14.18 -19.39
N ARG A 54 -2.16 13.98 -19.45
CA ARG A 54 -1.54 12.84 -20.13
C ARG A 54 -1.32 11.61 -19.24
N LEU A 55 -1.60 11.71 -17.95
CA LEU A 55 -1.52 10.55 -17.06
C LEU A 55 -2.62 9.54 -17.41
N THR A 56 -2.28 8.24 -17.26
CA THR A 56 -3.23 7.16 -17.56
C THR A 56 -4.48 7.27 -16.69
N SER A 57 -5.64 7.16 -17.33
CA SER A 57 -6.93 7.25 -16.63
C SER A 57 -7.14 6.07 -15.68
N GLU A 58 -6.58 4.90 -15.97
CA GLU A 58 -6.73 3.72 -15.13
C GLU A 58 -6.03 3.89 -13.77
N THR A 59 -4.78 4.38 -13.78
CA THR A 59 -3.97 4.53 -12.57
C THR A 59 -4.26 5.84 -11.84
N TYR A 60 -4.36 6.96 -12.55
CA TYR A 60 -4.38 8.30 -11.96
C TYR A 60 -5.73 9.00 -12.00
N ARG A 61 -6.64 8.57 -12.88
CA ARG A 61 -7.97 9.16 -13.01
C ARG A 61 -7.96 10.69 -13.15
N THR A 62 -7.04 11.22 -13.96
CA THR A 62 -6.80 12.66 -14.18
C THR A 62 -6.26 13.43 -12.96
N LEU A 63 -6.10 12.78 -11.81
CA LEU A 63 -5.49 13.39 -10.62
C LEU A 63 -3.97 13.46 -10.74
N PRO A 64 -3.31 14.47 -10.15
CA PRO A 64 -1.89 14.36 -9.83
C PRO A 64 -1.62 13.10 -9.00
N GLY A 65 -0.51 12.40 -9.26
CA GLY A 65 -0.21 11.08 -8.71
C GLY A 65 -0.29 10.99 -7.19
N LEU A 66 0.17 12.03 -6.48
CA LEU A 66 0.07 12.11 -5.01
C LEU A 66 -1.37 11.94 -4.51
N PHE A 67 -2.35 12.58 -5.16
CA PHE A 67 -3.76 12.50 -4.76
C PHE A 67 -4.39 11.20 -5.26
N ALA A 68 -3.91 10.66 -6.39
CA ALA A 68 -4.33 9.35 -6.89
C ALA A 68 -3.97 8.21 -5.92
N ASP A 69 -2.88 8.34 -5.14
CA ASP A 69 -2.52 7.39 -4.06
C ASP A 69 -3.58 7.31 -2.95
N SER A 70 -4.40 8.35 -2.79
CA SER A 70 -5.48 8.36 -1.81
C SER A 70 -6.78 7.73 -2.31
N LEU A 71 -6.88 7.43 -3.61
CA LEU A 71 -8.08 6.81 -4.18
C LEU A 71 -8.33 5.42 -3.60
N PRO A 72 -9.59 4.97 -3.55
CA PRO A 72 -9.92 3.61 -3.19
C PRO A 72 -9.22 2.60 -4.09
N ASP A 73 -8.74 1.51 -3.53
CA ASP A 73 -8.28 0.36 -4.31
C ASP A 73 -9.44 -0.36 -5.05
N LYS A 74 -9.14 -1.43 -5.78
CA LYS A 74 -10.16 -2.18 -6.53
C LYS A 74 -11.28 -2.70 -5.63
N PHE A 75 -10.94 -3.22 -4.44
CA PHE A 75 -11.93 -3.71 -3.49
C PHE A 75 -12.74 -2.56 -2.89
N GLY A 76 -12.08 -1.52 -2.39
CA GLY A 76 -12.75 -0.34 -1.83
C GLY A 76 -13.69 0.35 -2.81
N ARG A 77 -13.30 0.44 -4.09
CA ARG A 77 -14.17 0.97 -5.14
C ARG A 77 -15.40 0.07 -5.36
N LYS A 78 -15.25 -1.26 -5.35
CA LYS A 78 -16.38 -2.19 -5.42
C LYS A 78 -17.36 -1.96 -4.26
N VAL A 79 -16.86 -1.80 -3.04
CA VAL A 79 -17.68 -1.50 -1.85
C VAL A 79 -18.44 -0.18 -2.00
N ILE A 80 -17.75 0.89 -2.44
CA ILE A 80 -18.38 2.20 -2.67
C ILE A 80 -19.45 2.10 -3.75
N ASN A 81 -19.19 1.41 -4.86
CA ASN A 81 -20.15 1.21 -5.94
C ASN A 81 -21.40 0.49 -5.46
N GLU A 82 -21.27 -0.58 -4.66
CA GLU A 82 -22.40 -1.30 -4.07
C GLU A 82 -23.22 -0.39 -3.13
N TYR A 83 -22.52 0.43 -2.34
CA TYR A 83 -23.19 1.42 -1.49
C TYR A 83 -23.98 2.44 -2.31
N LEU A 84 -23.40 3.00 -3.38
CA LEU A 84 -24.09 3.94 -4.27
C LEU A 84 -25.36 3.33 -4.87
N ILE A 85 -25.27 2.09 -5.38
CA ILE A 85 -26.42 1.35 -5.90
C ILE A 85 -27.49 1.19 -4.81
N SER A 86 -27.09 0.87 -3.58
CA SER A 86 -28.02 0.65 -2.45
C SER A 86 -28.82 1.90 -2.08
N ILE A 87 -28.26 3.09 -2.33
CA ILE A 87 -28.91 4.39 -2.09
C ILE A 87 -29.54 4.99 -3.37
N GLY A 88 -29.61 4.19 -4.45
CA GLY A 88 -30.26 4.60 -5.71
C GLY A 88 -29.42 5.50 -6.61
N ARG A 89 -28.08 5.58 -6.42
CA ARG A 89 -27.15 6.29 -7.30
C ARG A 89 -26.48 5.33 -8.30
N ASP A 90 -26.08 5.86 -9.46
CA ASP A 90 -25.26 5.10 -10.41
C ASP A 90 -23.89 4.78 -9.83
N LYS A 91 -23.42 3.55 -10.00
CA LYS A 91 -22.12 3.05 -9.50
C LYS A 91 -20.91 3.82 -10.03
N ASN A 92 -21.03 4.41 -11.22
CA ASN A 92 -19.96 5.17 -11.87
C ASN A 92 -20.17 6.69 -11.78
N SER A 93 -21.09 7.15 -10.92
CA SER A 93 -21.47 8.56 -10.84
C SER A 93 -20.43 9.46 -10.16
N LEU A 94 -19.45 8.89 -9.46
CA LEU A 94 -18.45 9.68 -8.74
C LEU A 94 -17.31 10.14 -9.66
N THR A 95 -17.06 11.44 -9.65
CA THR A 95 -15.85 12.01 -10.19
C THR A 95 -14.64 11.66 -9.27
N PRO A 96 -13.40 11.73 -9.77
CA PRO A 96 -12.22 11.48 -8.93
C PRO A 96 -12.15 12.39 -7.69
N ILE A 97 -12.56 13.65 -7.81
CA ILE A 97 -12.64 14.58 -6.67
C ILE A 97 -13.70 14.12 -5.66
N GLU A 98 -14.87 13.68 -6.12
CA GLU A 98 -15.89 13.13 -5.21
C GLU A 98 -15.41 11.87 -4.48
N GLU A 99 -14.67 10.98 -5.14
CA GLU A 99 -14.07 9.83 -4.47
C GLU A 99 -13.12 10.26 -3.34
N LEU A 100 -12.27 11.28 -3.56
CA LEU A 100 -11.42 11.85 -2.52
C LEU A 100 -12.23 12.45 -1.37
N LEU A 101 -13.34 13.14 -1.67
CA LEU A 101 -14.24 13.68 -0.65
C LEU A 101 -14.97 12.59 0.15
N TYR A 102 -15.24 11.42 -0.47
CA TYR A 102 -15.71 10.23 0.28
C TYR A 102 -14.64 9.66 1.19
N ILE A 103 -13.37 9.68 0.77
CA ILE A 103 -12.24 9.27 1.63
C ILE A 103 -12.11 10.24 2.81
N GLY A 104 -12.20 11.55 2.57
CA GLY A 104 -12.12 12.57 3.61
C GLY A 104 -10.80 12.47 4.39
N LYS A 105 -10.87 12.18 5.70
CA LYS A 105 -9.71 12.02 6.60
C LYS A 105 -9.27 10.57 6.81
N ARG A 106 -9.90 9.62 6.11
CA ARG A 106 -9.73 8.17 6.34
C ARG A 106 -8.63 7.53 5.50
N GLY A 107 -7.99 8.27 4.60
CA GLY A 107 -6.95 7.76 3.71
C GLY A 107 -5.67 7.27 4.41
N MET A 108 -4.80 6.64 3.63
CA MET A 108 -3.42 6.40 4.03
C MET A 108 -2.65 7.71 4.07
N GLY A 109 -1.62 7.79 4.92
CA GLY A 109 -0.87 9.03 5.10
C GLY A 109 -1.65 10.09 5.88
N ALA A 110 -1.35 11.37 5.63
CA ALA A 110 -1.87 12.49 6.40
C ALA A 110 -2.69 13.50 5.58
N LEU A 111 -2.88 13.27 4.28
CA LEU A 111 -3.75 14.11 3.47
C LEU A 111 -5.22 13.91 3.86
N GLU A 112 -5.96 14.99 3.85
CA GLU A 112 -7.39 15.03 4.15
C GLU A 112 -8.11 15.92 3.13
N TYR A 113 -9.34 15.53 2.75
CA TYR A 113 -10.11 16.17 1.69
C TYR A 113 -11.45 16.68 2.24
N TYR A 114 -11.78 17.94 1.95
CA TYR A 114 -12.99 18.61 2.47
C TYR A 114 -13.78 19.31 1.35
N PRO A 115 -15.14 19.43 1.51
CA PRO A 115 -15.96 18.91 2.60
C PRO A 115 -16.11 17.38 2.52
N HIS A 116 -16.28 16.71 3.66
CA HIS A 116 -16.61 15.28 3.66
C HIS A 116 -18.02 15.07 3.08
N LEU A 117 -18.17 14.15 2.11
CA LEU A 117 -19.47 13.87 1.51
C LEU A 117 -20.40 13.07 2.42
N ASP A 118 -19.86 12.27 3.32
CA ASP A 118 -20.64 11.55 4.34
C ASP A 118 -19.90 11.55 5.68
N GLY A 119 -20.20 12.56 6.51
CA GLY A 119 -19.60 12.71 7.84
C GLY A 119 -20.01 11.59 8.82
N SER A 120 -21.08 10.85 8.56
CA SER A 120 -21.49 9.70 9.40
C SER A 120 -20.53 8.52 9.28
N LEU A 121 -19.66 8.51 8.28
CA LEU A 121 -18.59 7.51 8.12
C LEU A 121 -17.39 7.78 9.05
N ASP A 122 -17.34 8.94 9.69
CA ASP A 122 -16.23 9.37 10.57
C ASP A 122 -16.41 8.94 12.04
N GLU A 123 -17.27 7.98 12.32
CA GLU A 123 -17.49 7.43 13.65
C GLU A 123 -16.72 6.12 13.85
N SER A 124 -15.98 6.02 14.97
CA SER A 124 -15.30 4.78 15.36
C SER A 124 -16.28 3.90 16.16
N THR A 125 -16.77 2.85 15.51
CA THR A 125 -17.66 1.85 16.12
C THR A 125 -16.89 0.56 16.41
N GLU A 126 -17.35 -0.21 17.40
CA GLU A 126 -16.85 -1.56 17.62
C GLU A 126 -17.23 -2.47 16.46
N ILE A 127 -16.31 -3.36 16.10
CA ILE A 127 -16.44 -4.26 14.95
C ILE A 127 -16.07 -5.69 15.37
N ARG A 128 -16.68 -6.67 14.73
CA ARG A 128 -16.26 -8.07 14.79
C ARG A 128 -15.60 -8.45 13.48
N ILE A 129 -14.43 -9.06 13.55
CA ILE A 129 -13.65 -9.43 12.34
C ILE A 129 -14.47 -10.38 11.46
N GLU A 130 -15.17 -11.35 12.06
CA GLU A 130 -16.04 -12.28 11.35
C GLU A 130 -17.15 -11.58 10.54
N ASP A 131 -17.80 -10.57 11.12
CA ASP A 131 -18.88 -9.81 10.43
C ASP A 131 -18.34 -9.08 9.22
N ILE A 132 -17.13 -8.50 9.34
CA ILE A 132 -16.44 -7.81 8.25
C ILE A 132 -16.01 -8.78 7.15
N ALA A 133 -15.42 -9.92 7.52
CA ALA A 133 -15.01 -10.95 6.57
C ALA A 133 -16.23 -11.45 5.77
N ASN A 134 -17.35 -11.71 6.45
CA ASN A 134 -18.58 -12.13 5.80
C ASN A 134 -19.16 -11.05 4.88
N ALA A 135 -19.20 -9.79 5.31
CA ALA A 135 -19.64 -8.68 4.47
C ALA A 135 -18.73 -8.47 3.23
N ALA A 136 -17.42 -8.65 3.39
CA ALA A 136 -16.47 -8.60 2.27
C ALA A 136 -16.71 -9.76 1.28
N LYS A 137 -16.99 -10.99 1.76
CA LYS A 137 -17.39 -12.13 0.94
C LYS A 137 -18.65 -11.82 0.12
N ASP A 138 -19.67 -11.25 0.75
CA ASP A 138 -20.93 -10.92 0.08
C ASP A 138 -20.71 -9.91 -1.07
N VAL A 139 -19.86 -8.90 -0.85
CA VAL A 139 -19.49 -7.92 -1.89
C VAL A 139 -18.70 -8.55 -3.03
N LEU A 140 -17.75 -9.46 -2.74
CA LEU A 140 -16.94 -10.11 -3.75
C LEU A 140 -17.74 -11.09 -4.61
N LYS A 141 -18.66 -11.88 -4.01
CA LYS A 141 -19.48 -12.86 -4.72
C LYS A 141 -20.50 -12.28 -5.66
N ARG A 142 -20.87 -11.01 -5.47
CA ARG A 142 -21.89 -10.37 -6.29
C ARG A 142 -21.40 -10.13 -7.71
N ARG A 143 -21.99 -10.85 -8.68
CA ARG A 143 -21.65 -10.78 -10.11
C ARG A 143 -22.64 -9.93 -10.93
N SER A 144 -23.88 -9.74 -10.44
CA SER A 144 -24.92 -9.00 -11.14
C SER A 144 -25.75 -8.13 -10.19
N GLU A 145 -26.38 -7.07 -10.74
CA GLU A 145 -27.27 -6.17 -9.98
C GLU A 145 -28.59 -6.85 -9.54
N SER A 146 -28.91 -8.00 -10.12
CA SER A 146 -30.14 -8.77 -9.80
C SER A 146 -30.00 -9.69 -8.58
N GLU A 147 -28.79 -9.88 -8.03
CA GLU A 147 -28.58 -10.69 -6.84
C GLU A 147 -28.99 -9.95 -5.55
N ILE A 148 -29.18 -10.70 -4.45
CA ILE A 148 -29.60 -10.15 -3.16
C ILE A 148 -28.63 -9.02 -2.76
N LYS A 149 -29.18 -7.82 -2.54
CA LYS A 149 -28.39 -6.64 -2.16
C LYS A 149 -27.88 -6.82 -0.73
N PRO A 150 -26.58 -6.57 -0.47
CA PRO A 150 -26.08 -6.47 0.90
C PRO A 150 -26.85 -5.40 1.69
N GLU A 151 -27.02 -5.60 2.98
CA GLU A 151 -27.65 -4.60 3.85
C GLU A 151 -26.84 -3.30 3.83
N ILE A 152 -27.50 -2.15 3.70
CA ILE A 152 -26.87 -0.82 3.65
C ILE A 152 -25.96 -0.61 4.88
N GLY A 153 -26.37 -1.09 6.06
CA GLY A 153 -25.58 -1.03 7.28
C GLY A 153 -24.22 -1.70 7.13
N LYS A 154 -24.18 -2.93 6.61
CA LYS A 154 -22.95 -3.70 6.38
C LYS A 154 -22.03 -3.03 5.35
N LEU A 155 -22.58 -2.44 4.28
CA LEU A 155 -21.80 -1.69 3.31
C LEU A 155 -21.17 -0.43 3.92
N ARG A 156 -21.92 0.30 4.76
CA ARG A 156 -21.39 1.45 5.50
C ARG A 156 -20.26 1.04 6.45
N ASP A 157 -20.40 -0.07 7.15
CA ASP A 157 -19.35 -0.60 8.03
C ASP A 157 -18.11 -0.98 7.22
N LEU A 158 -18.25 -1.61 6.05
CA LEU A 158 -17.12 -1.87 5.15
C LEU A 158 -16.44 -0.58 4.68
N ILE A 159 -17.18 0.47 4.34
CA ILE A 159 -16.61 1.78 3.96
C ILE A 159 -15.87 2.41 5.14
N LYS A 160 -16.41 2.29 6.38
CA LYS A 160 -15.78 2.81 7.60
C LYS A 160 -14.43 2.15 7.92
N ILE A 161 -14.19 0.93 7.45
CA ILE A 161 -13.01 0.13 7.80
C ILE A 161 -12.05 -0.13 6.66
N GLY A 162 -12.40 0.14 5.41
CA GLY A 162 -11.46 -0.09 4.35
C GLY A 162 -11.87 0.33 2.96
N SER A 163 -11.10 1.23 2.36
CA SER A 163 -11.26 1.55 0.95
C SER A 163 -9.98 2.04 0.26
N SER A 164 -8.88 2.27 0.99
CA SER A 164 -7.73 2.98 0.42
C SER A 164 -6.35 2.43 0.84
N ALA A 165 -6.25 1.15 1.18
CA ALA A 165 -4.97 0.55 1.59
C ALA A 165 -4.10 0.01 0.43
N GLY A 166 -4.52 0.21 -0.83
CA GLY A 166 -3.83 -0.26 -2.04
C GLY A 166 -4.00 -1.76 -2.32
N GLY A 167 -3.88 -2.18 -3.61
CA GLY A 167 -3.93 -3.59 -4.04
C GLY A 167 -5.33 -4.13 -4.35
N ALA A 168 -5.41 -5.37 -4.86
CA ALA A 168 -6.63 -5.98 -5.40
C ALA A 168 -7.43 -6.81 -4.39
N LYS A 169 -6.79 -7.30 -3.32
CA LYS A 169 -7.40 -8.23 -2.35
C LYS A 169 -8.26 -7.50 -1.33
N ALA A 170 -9.28 -8.20 -0.83
CA ALA A 170 -10.11 -7.71 0.26
C ALA A 170 -9.28 -7.49 1.53
N LYS A 171 -9.36 -6.27 2.04
CA LYS A 171 -8.66 -5.85 3.23
C LYS A 171 -9.46 -4.82 4.01
N ALA A 172 -9.13 -4.65 5.29
CA ALA A 172 -9.74 -3.64 6.14
C ALA A 172 -8.69 -2.92 6.98
N ILE A 173 -9.01 -1.71 7.41
CA ILE A 173 -8.19 -0.93 8.31
C ILE A 173 -8.86 -0.95 9.68
N ILE A 174 -8.22 -1.62 10.62
CA ILE A 174 -8.73 -1.85 11.96
C ILE A 174 -7.86 -1.18 13.02
N ALA A 175 -8.46 -0.86 14.13
CA ALA A 175 -7.77 -0.50 15.37
C ALA A 175 -8.03 -1.60 16.41
N TYR A 176 -6.97 -2.02 17.09
CA TYR A 176 -7.03 -3.10 18.08
C TYR A 176 -6.48 -2.64 19.42
N ASN A 177 -7.20 -2.93 20.47
CA ASN A 177 -6.79 -2.69 21.85
C ASN A 177 -6.43 -4.03 22.50
N GLU A 178 -5.15 -4.27 22.73
CA GLU A 178 -4.65 -5.53 23.30
C GLU A 178 -5.15 -5.81 24.75
N THR A 179 -5.43 -4.74 25.51
CA THR A 179 -5.86 -4.90 26.89
C THR A 179 -7.33 -5.36 26.98
N THR A 180 -8.19 -4.86 26.09
CA THR A 180 -9.63 -5.14 26.12
C THR A 180 -10.06 -6.19 25.11
N GLY A 181 -9.20 -6.55 24.13
CA GLY A 181 -9.54 -7.44 23.01
C GLY A 181 -10.49 -6.81 21.98
N VAL A 182 -10.78 -5.51 22.08
CA VAL A 182 -11.78 -4.82 21.25
C VAL A 182 -11.16 -4.38 19.92
N TYR A 183 -11.89 -4.61 18.84
CA TYR A 183 -11.60 -4.08 17.50
C TYR A 183 -12.54 -2.90 17.18
N ARG A 184 -11.99 -1.89 16.49
CA ARG A 184 -12.72 -0.72 15.98
C ARG A 184 -12.26 -0.38 14.56
N SER A 185 -12.96 0.55 13.88
CA SER A 185 -12.45 1.17 12.67
C SER A 185 -11.09 1.83 12.93
N GLY A 186 -10.08 1.49 12.12
CA GLY A 186 -8.72 2.04 12.22
C GLY A 186 -8.45 3.18 11.23
N GLN A 187 -9.47 3.67 10.52
CA GLN A 187 -9.32 4.79 9.59
C GLN A 187 -9.29 6.15 10.30
N ILE A 188 -9.89 6.23 11.45
CA ILE A 188 -9.99 7.42 12.29
C ILE A 188 -9.43 7.12 13.69
N ASP A 189 -9.41 8.12 14.56
CA ASP A 189 -8.97 7.93 15.94
C ASP A 189 -9.93 7.00 16.69
N ALA A 190 -9.45 5.84 17.11
CA ALA A 190 -10.20 4.84 17.87
C ALA A 190 -10.14 5.08 19.38
N GLY A 191 -9.38 6.06 19.84
CA GLY A 191 -9.17 6.40 21.23
C GLY A 191 -7.91 5.81 21.86
N LYS A 192 -7.75 6.04 23.16
CA LYS A 192 -6.55 5.64 23.90
C LYS A 192 -6.41 4.10 23.99
N GLY A 193 -5.21 3.62 23.84
CA GLY A 193 -4.86 2.19 23.98
C GLY A 193 -5.05 1.36 22.72
N PHE A 194 -5.48 1.98 21.60
CA PHE A 194 -5.60 1.31 20.33
C PHE A 194 -4.31 1.43 19.49
N THR A 195 -3.97 0.34 18.79
CA THR A 195 -2.97 0.27 17.73
C THR A 195 -3.66 0.07 16.39
N TYR A 196 -3.03 0.50 15.29
CA TYR A 196 -3.66 0.58 13.97
C TYR A 196 -3.05 -0.44 13.02
N TRP A 197 -3.91 -1.20 12.32
CA TRP A 197 -3.52 -2.35 11.51
C TRP A 197 -4.27 -2.36 10.17
N ILE A 198 -3.65 -2.97 9.18
CA ILE A 198 -4.32 -3.43 7.96
C ILE A 198 -4.46 -4.95 8.11
N ILE A 199 -5.68 -5.46 7.96
CA ILE A 199 -5.98 -6.89 7.90
C ILE A 199 -6.25 -7.29 6.45
N LYS A 200 -5.60 -8.35 5.97
CA LYS A 200 -5.92 -9.04 4.72
C LYS A 200 -6.62 -10.35 5.08
N PHE A 201 -7.80 -10.53 4.50
CA PHE A 201 -8.63 -11.69 4.82
C PHE A 201 -8.18 -12.95 4.06
N ASP A 202 -8.23 -14.10 4.75
CA ASP A 202 -8.00 -15.41 4.15
C ASP A 202 -9.25 -15.86 3.37
N ARG A 203 -9.06 -16.54 2.23
CA ARG A 203 -10.05 -17.33 1.49
C ARG A 203 -11.42 -16.69 1.23
N LEU A 204 -11.48 -15.38 0.94
CA LEU A 204 -12.77 -14.76 0.61
C LEU A 204 -13.36 -15.31 -0.71
N ASP A 205 -12.53 -15.78 -1.66
CA ASP A 205 -12.93 -16.22 -2.99
C ASP A 205 -12.73 -17.73 -3.22
N LYS A 206 -13.40 -18.58 -2.43
CA LYS A 206 -13.33 -20.06 -2.59
C LYS A 206 -13.88 -20.58 -3.93
N GLU A 207 -14.53 -19.75 -4.74
CA GLU A 207 -15.21 -20.15 -5.99
C GLU A 207 -14.44 -19.77 -7.27
N GLU A 208 -13.45 -18.92 -7.23
CA GLU A 208 -12.56 -18.68 -8.37
C GLU A 208 -11.52 -19.80 -8.42
N LYS A 209 -11.70 -20.68 -9.43
CA LYS A 209 -10.84 -21.82 -9.72
C LYS A 209 -9.46 -21.45 -10.28
N ASP A 210 -8.85 -20.37 -9.86
CA ASP A 210 -7.44 -20.12 -10.11
C ASP A 210 -6.61 -20.83 -9.02
N SER A 211 -6.48 -22.12 -9.24
CA SER A 211 -6.16 -23.18 -8.29
C SER A 211 -4.71 -23.21 -7.79
N PHE A 212 -3.86 -22.25 -8.10
CA PHE A 212 -2.44 -22.33 -7.73
C PHE A 212 -2.01 -21.36 -6.62
N PHE A 213 -2.73 -20.26 -6.42
CA PHE A 213 -2.35 -19.20 -5.48
C PHE A 213 -3.16 -19.12 -4.19
N ASP A 214 -4.23 -19.89 -4.01
CA ASP A 214 -5.34 -19.46 -3.13
C ASP A 214 -5.38 -19.99 -1.70
N SER A 215 -4.61 -21.03 -1.34
CA SER A 215 -4.85 -21.65 -0.01
C SER A 215 -4.00 -21.10 1.12
N TYR A 216 -2.89 -20.40 0.83
CA TYR A 216 -1.89 -20.06 1.86
C TYR A 216 -1.36 -18.61 1.78
N GLN A 217 -1.94 -17.74 0.95
CA GLN A 217 -1.39 -16.42 0.65
C GLN A 217 -1.13 -15.54 1.89
N THR A 218 -2.06 -15.52 2.85
CA THR A 218 -1.90 -14.76 4.09
C THR A 218 -0.79 -15.33 4.98
N ARG A 219 -0.63 -16.66 4.97
CA ARG A 219 0.45 -17.36 5.67
C ARG A 219 1.79 -17.19 4.95
N GLU A 220 1.80 -17.22 3.61
CA GLU A 220 2.99 -16.92 2.81
C GLU A 220 3.47 -15.50 3.07
N GLU A 221 2.59 -14.50 3.11
CA GLU A 221 2.95 -13.12 3.43
C GLU A 221 3.54 -13.00 4.86
N TYR A 222 3.02 -13.79 5.82
CA TYR A 222 3.60 -13.85 7.16
C TYR A 222 4.96 -14.57 7.20
N ALA A 223 5.13 -15.66 6.45
CA ALA A 223 6.44 -16.32 6.32
C ALA A 223 7.47 -15.39 5.69
N TYR A 224 7.07 -14.61 4.67
CA TYR A 224 7.91 -13.59 4.05
C TYR A 224 8.26 -12.45 5.01
N TYR A 225 7.32 -12.02 5.86
CA TYR A 225 7.62 -11.07 6.93
C TYR A 225 8.70 -11.59 7.87
N LEU A 226 8.59 -12.85 8.36
CA LEU A 226 9.59 -13.46 9.24
C LEU A 226 10.95 -13.54 8.56
N MET A 227 10.98 -13.98 7.30
CA MET A 227 12.18 -14.07 6.47
C MET A 227 12.78 -12.68 6.22
N ALA A 228 11.97 -11.66 5.87
CA ALA A 228 12.41 -10.29 5.66
C ALA A 228 13.03 -9.67 6.92
N ARG A 229 12.41 -9.88 8.08
CA ARG A 229 12.96 -9.46 9.39
C ARG A 229 14.30 -10.14 9.69
N SER A 230 14.41 -11.44 9.41
CA SER A 230 15.67 -12.21 9.53
C SER A 230 16.75 -11.71 8.57
N ALA A 231 16.35 -11.25 7.36
CA ALA A 231 17.23 -10.62 6.39
C ALA A 231 17.65 -9.18 6.78
N GLY A 232 17.17 -8.64 7.90
CA GLY A 232 17.46 -7.29 8.37
C GLY A 232 16.66 -6.19 7.66
N ILE A 233 15.58 -6.52 6.95
CA ILE A 233 14.69 -5.53 6.32
C ILE A 233 13.87 -4.81 7.40
N ASN A 234 13.80 -3.50 7.30
CA ASN A 234 12.90 -2.70 8.11
C ASN A 234 11.45 -2.90 7.64
N MET A 235 10.68 -3.67 8.40
CA MET A 235 9.28 -3.96 8.13
C MET A 235 8.47 -3.79 9.42
N SER A 236 7.23 -3.27 9.32
CA SER A 236 6.33 -3.14 10.45
C SER A 236 6.01 -4.50 11.07
N GLU A 237 5.59 -4.49 12.33
CA GLU A 237 5.09 -5.69 12.99
C GLU A 237 3.94 -6.31 12.19
N CYS A 238 4.04 -7.63 11.94
CA CYS A 238 2.98 -8.41 11.32
C CYS A 238 2.57 -9.57 12.22
N ARG A 239 1.32 -10.00 12.09
CA ARG A 239 0.74 -11.10 12.88
C ARG A 239 -0.17 -11.95 12.01
N LEU A 240 -0.34 -13.21 12.37
CA LEU A 240 -1.44 -14.05 11.91
C LEU A 240 -2.56 -14.04 12.98
N LEU A 241 -3.78 -13.77 12.54
CA LEU A 241 -4.99 -13.92 13.33
C LEU A 241 -5.73 -15.17 12.83
N LYS A 242 -5.81 -16.17 13.69
CA LYS A 242 -6.54 -17.41 13.41
C LYS A 242 -7.99 -17.24 13.84
N GLU A 243 -8.92 -17.42 12.93
CA GLU A 243 -10.36 -17.48 13.17
C GLU A 243 -10.94 -18.77 12.58
N GLY A 244 -11.27 -19.76 13.43
CA GLY A 244 -11.64 -21.09 12.97
C GLY A 244 -10.52 -21.72 12.14
N ASP A 245 -10.78 -21.98 10.86
CA ASP A 245 -9.82 -22.51 9.89
C ASP A 245 -9.15 -21.44 9.03
N ASP A 246 -9.55 -20.18 9.17
CA ASP A 246 -9.01 -19.06 8.39
C ASP A 246 -7.84 -18.39 9.13
N TYR A 247 -6.84 -17.91 8.37
CA TYR A 247 -5.65 -17.22 8.88
C TYR A 247 -5.53 -15.85 8.24
N HIS A 248 -5.95 -14.82 8.92
CA HIS A 248 -5.87 -13.45 8.44
C HIS A 248 -4.47 -12.87 8.70
N PHE A 249 -3.91 -12.17 7.70
CA PHE A 249 -2.64 -11.48 7.86
C PHE A 249 -2.88 -10.05 8.33
N LEU A 250 -2.20 -9.65 9.41
CA LEU A 250 -2.24 -8.31 9.95
C LEU A 250 -0.87 -7.65 9.80
N THR A 251 -0.84 -6.41 9.30
CA THR A 251 0.35 -5.56 9.32
C THR A 251 0.05 -4.24 10.02
N LYS A 252 0.93 -3.85 10.96
CA LYS A 252 0.79 -2.61 11.71
C LYS A 252 1.03 -1.41 10.81
N ARG A 253 0.14 -0.43 10.85
CA ARG A 253 0.29 0.79 10.07
C ARG A 253 1.50 1.58 10.54
N PHE A 254 2.39 1.91 9.62
CA PHE A 254 3.58 2.71 9.89
C PHE A 254 3.36 4.23 9.69
N ASP A 255 2.23 4.60 9.08
CA ASP A 255 1.82 5.98 8.88
C ASP A 255 1.01 6.55 10.06
N ARG A 256 0.86 5.76 11.13
CA ARG A 256 0.16 6.10 12.38
C ARG A 256 1.04 5.80 13.57
N TYR A 257 1.14 6.74 14.51
CA TYR A 257 1.80 6.54 15.79
C TYR A 257 1.09 7.35 16.88
N VAL A 258 1.26 6.90 18.10
CA VAL A 258 0.77 7.62 19.28
C VAL A 258 1.96 8.36 19.89
N ASP A 259 1.82 9.68 20.07
CA ASP A 259 2.87 10.49 20.67
C ASP A 259 2.96 10.30 22.20
N GLU A 260 3.92 10.96 22.83
CA GLU A 260 4.17 10.90 24.28
C GLU A 260 2.97 11.37 25.13
N ASN A 261 2.08 12.17 24.56
CA ASN A 261 0.86 12.64 25.20
C ASN A 261 -0.34 11.71 24.97
N GLY A 262 -0.15 10.58 24.28
CA GLY A 262 -1.20 9.63 23.95
C GLY A 262 -2.10 10.07 22.80
N VAL A 263 -1.66 11.04 22.00
CA VAL A 263 -2.42 11.56 20.84
C VAL A 263 -2.03 10.83 19.58
N LEU A 264 -3.01 10.37 18.80
CA LEU A 264 -2.78 9.77 17.49
C LEU A 264 -2.21 10.82 16.53
N ARG A 265 -1.10 10.47 15.89
CA ARG A 265 -0.42 11.27 14.87
C ARG A 265 -0.35 10.53 13.55
N LYS A 266 -0.30 11.30 12.46
CA LYS A 266 -0.17 10.81 11.10
C LYS A 266 1.17 11.26 10.50
N LEU A 267 1.86 10.37 9.79
CA LEU A 267 2.92 10.74 8.86
C LEU A 267 2.32 10.94 7.47
N HIS A 268 2.83 11.91 6.71
CA HIS A 268 2.49 12.00 5.30
C HIS A 268 3.14 10.84 4.55
N MET A 269 2.44 10.29 3.56
CA MET A 269 2.88 9.12 2.81
C MET A 269 2.59 9.30 1.33
N ALA A 270 3.54 8.91 0.49
CA ALA A 270 3.35 8.84 -0.95
C ALA A 270 4.13 7.66 -1.53
N THR A 271 3.58 6.98 -2.55
CA THR A 271 4.25 5.89 -3.26
C THR A 271 5.21 6.45 -4.32
N ALA A 272 6.14 5.63 -4.84
CA ALA A 272 6.94 5.99 -6.00
C ALA A 272 6.05 6.30 -7.22
N CYS A 273 4.93 5.58 -7.37
CA CYS A 273 3.90 5.84 -8.37
C CYS A 273 3.36 7.27 -8.25
N GLY A 274 2.96 7.69 -7.06
CA GLY A 274 2.40 9.03 -6.81
C GLY A 274 3.42 10.15 -6.87
N LEU A 275 4.64 9.92 -6.36
CA LEU A 275 5.70 10.93 -6.27
C LEU A 275 6.38 11.25 -7.61
N ALA A 276 6.45 10.28 -8.52
CA ALA A 276 7.22 10.40 -9.75
C ALA A 276 6.39 10.11 -11.02
N HIS A 277 5.07 9.93 -10.89
CA HIS A 277 4.16 9.55 -11.99
C HIS A 277 4.64 8.30 -12.73
N ILE A 278 5.10 7.30 -11.98
CA ILE A 278 5.53 6.02 -12.52
C ILE A 278 4.35 5.06 -12.47
N ASP A 279 3.68 4.88 -13.60
CA ASP A 279 2.50 4.02 -13.68
C ASP A 279 2.85 2.58 -13.34
N TYR A 280 2.20 2.03 -12.31
CA TYR A 280 2.43 0.65 -11.86
C TYR A 280 1.90 -0.39 -12.86
N ALA A 281 1.00 0.00 -13.77
CA ALA A 281 0.47 -0.87 -14.81
C ALA A 281 1.38 -0.93 -16.06
N ASP A 282 2.31 0.03 -16.21
CA ASP A 282 3.28 0.07 -17.29
C ASP A 282 4.56 -0.66 -16.87
N LYS A 283 4.63 -1.94 -17.26
CA LYS A 283 5.78 -2.79 -16.94
C LYS A 283 7.06 -2.29 -17.58
N HIS A 284 8.17 -2.49 -16.88
CA HIS A 284 9.52 -2.22 -17.36
C HIS A 284 9.84 -0.73 -17.64
N ASN A 285 8.96 0.18 -17.24
CA ASN A 285 9.22 1.63 -17.25
C ASN A 285 9.74 2.16 -15.91
N PHE A 286 10.19 1.26 -15.04
CA PHE A 286 10.58 1.53 -13.68
C PHE A 286 11.80 0.70 -13.27
N SER A 287 12.71 1.25 -12.48
CA SER A 287 13.94 0.57 -12.07
C SER A 287 14.33 0.89 -10.64
N TYR A 288 15.16 0.03 -10.03
CA TYR A 288 15.76 0.35 -8.73
C TYR A 288 16.66 1.60 -8.80
N SER A 289 17.30 1.87 -9.95
CA SER A 289 18.03 3.13 -10.16
C SER A 289 17.10 4.35 -10.06
N THR A 290 15.86 4.24 -10.54
CA THR A 290 14.84 5.28 -10.38
C THR A 290 14.48 5.47 -8.90
N LEU A 291 14.31 4.39 -8.13
CA LEU A 291 14.05 4.47 -6.69
C LEU A 291 15.21 5.14 -5.92
N PHE A 292 16.46 4.82 -6.26
CA PHE A 292 17.62 5.51 -5.69
C PHE A 292 17.63 7.00 -6.02
N SER A 293 17.25 7.38 -7.24
CA SER A 293 17.09 8.79 -7.62
C SER A 293 15.97 9.49 -6.85
N ILE A 294 14.87 8.80 -6.56
CA ILE A 294 13.79 9.33 -5.70
C ILE A 294 14.33 9.59 -4.28
N LEU A 295 15.05 8.64 -3.66
CA LEU A 295 15.66 8.83 -2.34
C LEU A 295 16.58 10.06 -2.30
N GLU A 296 17.36 10.27 -3.36
CA GLU A 296 18.25 11.44 -3.47
C GLU A 296 17.48 12.74 -3.59
N ARG A 297 16.48 12.81 -4.47
CA ARG A 297 15.65 14.00 -4.70
C ARG A 297 14.79 14.38 -3.48
N LEU A 298 14.41 13.39 -2.66
CA LEU A 298 13.70 13.57 -1.40
C LEU A 298 14.65 13.88 -0.22
N HIS A 299 15.96 13.91 -0.47
CA HIS A 299 16.99 14.08 0.57
C HIS A 299 16.84 13.06 1.73
N CYS A 300 16.44 11.83 1.42
CA CYS A 300 16.33 10.78 2.40
C CYS A 300 17.69 10.46 3.05
N PRO A 301 17.72 9.97 4.30
CA PRO A 301 18.95 9.51 4.96
C PRO A 301 19.72 8.51 4.10
N PHE A 302 21.06 8.56 4.16
CA PHE A 302 21.90 7.68 3.32
C PHE A 302 21.70 6.19 3.66
N GLU A 303 21.33 5.88 4.89
CA GLU A 303 20.99 4.53 5.35
C GLU A 303 19.81 3.92 4.59
N ASP A 304 18.87 4.76 4.14
CA ASP A 304 17.71 4.32 3.35
C ASP A 304 18.14 3.75 1.98
N ARG A 305 19.32 4.14 1.45
CA ARG A 305 19.89 3.51 0.25
C ARG A 305 20.35 2.07 0.52
N TYR A 306 20.95 1.77 1.68
CA TYR A 306 21.28 0.39 2.03
C TYR A 306 20.05 -0.46 2.28
N GLU A 307 19.03 0.12 2.89
CA GLU A 307 17.73 -0.54 3.07
C GLU A 307 17.07 -0.87 1.72
N LEU A 308 17.06 0.06 0.77
CA LEU A 308 16.53 -0.17 -0.58
C LEU A 308 17.33 -1.25 -1.32
N PHE A 309 18.67 -1.22 -1.21
CA PHE A 309 19.54 -2.27 -1.77
C PHE A 309 19.21 -3.64 -1.19
N ARG A 310 19.00 -3.73 0.13
CA ARG A 310 18.62 -4.97 0.81
C ARG A 310 17.30 -5.52 0.29
N ARG A 311 16.30 -4.66 0.08
CA ARG A 311 15.00 -5.04 -0.51
C ARG A 311 15.14 -5.52 -1.96
N MET A 312 15.99 -4.87 -2.76
CA MET A 312 16.29 -5.31 -4.12
C MET A 312 16.85 -6.74 -4.13
N VAL A 313 17.88 -7.00 -3.32
CA VAL A 313 18.47 -8.34 -3.18
C VAL A 313 17.45 -9.36 -2.71
N TYR A 314 16.61 -8.99 -1.74
CA TYR A 314 15.56 -9.85 -1.19
C TYR A 314 14.50 -10.19 -2.24
N ASN A 315 13.96 -9.20 -2.96
CA ASN A 315 12.94 -9.42 -3.99
C ASN A 315 13.44 -10.37 -5.09
N VAL A 316 14.72 -10.23 -5.49
CA VAL A 316 15.34 -11.14 -6.47
C VAL A 316 15.47 -12.55 -5.91
N MET A 317 16.09 -12.71 -4.73
CA MET A 317 16.38 -14.04 -4.18
C MET A 317 15.13 -14.79 -3.74
N ALA A 318 14.13 -14.08 -3.22
CA ALA A 318 12.87 -14.65 -2.73
C ALA A 318 11.77 -14.70 -3.80
N SER A 319 12.08 -14.45 -5.07
CA SER A 319 11.11 -14.46 -6.18
C SER A 319 9.85 -13.63 -5.92
N ASN A 320 10.02 -12.44 -5.32
CA ASN A 320 8.96 -11.45 -5.22
C ASN A 320 8.97 -10.55 -6.46
N TYR A 321 8.25 -10.95 -7.51
CA TYR A 321 8.20 -10.25 -8.79
C TYR A 321 7.15 -9.14 -8.84
N ASP A 322 6.34 -8.99 -7.79
CA ASP A 322 5.35 -7.91 -7.67
C ASP A 322 5.98 -6.62 -7.09
N ASP A 323 7.18 -6.30 -7.56
CA ASP A 323 7.99 -5.17 -7.12
C ASP A 323 7.68 -3.87 -7.90
N HIS A 324 6.37 -3.57 -8.08
CA HIS A 324 5.91 -2.39 -8.81
C HIS A 324 5.99 -1.08 -8.00
N SER A 325 5.83 0.06 -8.67
CA SER A 325 6.02 1.41 -8.10
C SER A 325 5.11 1.76 -6.90
N LYS A 326 3.95 1.09 -6.74
CA LYS A 326 3.08 1.26 -5.56
C LYS A 326 3.56 0.50 -4.33
N ASN A 327 4.47 -0.48 -4.46
CA ASN A 327 5.02 -1.25 -3.34
C ASN A 327 6.26 -0.60 -2.71
N PHE A 328 6.62 0.62 -3.16
CA PHE A 328 7.64 1.46 -2.55
C PHE A 328 7.04 2.80 -2.15
N SER A 329 7.03 3.09 -0.85
CA SER A 329 6.50 4.33 -0.31
C SER A 329 7.54 5.11 0.48
N PHE A 330 7.27 6.40 0.61
CA PHE A 330 8.10 7.34 1.35
C PHE A 330 7.23 8.06 2.37
N LEU A 331 7.80 8.32 3.54
CA LEU A 331 7.13 8.99 4.65
C LEU A 331 7.76 10.36 4.88
N MET A 332 6.93 11.34 5.17
CA MET A 332 7.40 12.67 5.57
C MET A 332 6.84 13.02 6.95
N ASP A 333 7.71 13.51 7.82
CA ASP A 333 7.34 14.02 9.13
C ASP A 333 6.80 15.47 9.06
N ARG A 334 6.43 16.02 10.21
CA ARG A 334 5.91 17.41 10.32
C ARG A 334 6.94 18.49 10.04
N GLU A 335 8.21 18.15 10.02
CA GLU A 335 9.33 19.04 9.69
C GLU A 335 9.67 19.02 8.19
N GLY A 336 8.94 18.21 7.40
CA GLY A 336 9.16 18.09 5.95
C GLY A 336 10.30 17.12 5.59
N LYS A 337 10.80 16.32 6.54
CA LYS A 337 11.88 15.35 6.30
C LYS A 337 11.33 14.05 5.77
N TRP A 338 11.83 13.64 4.62
CA TRP A 338 11.45 12.39 3.97
C TRP A 338 12.37 11.23 4.33
N ARG A 339 11.81 10.03 4.28
CA ARG A 339 12.54 8.77 4.41
C ARG A 339 11.80 7.62 3.72
N LEU A 340 12.51 6.54 3.40
CA LEU A 340 11.90 5.32 2.91
C LEU A 340 10.98 4.73 3.98
N SER A 341 9.76 4.32 3.59
CA SER A 341 8.84 3.65 4.52
C SER A 341 9.38 2.28 4.95
N PRO A 342 8.90 1.68 6.04
CA PRO A 342 9.03 0.24 6.24
C PRO A 342 8.54 -0.51 5.00
N ALA A 343 9.11 -1.70 4.73
CA ALA A 343 8.65 -2.56 3.65
C ALA A 343 7.25 -3.11 3.95
N TYR A 344 6.50 -3.37 2.91
CA TYR A 344 5.17 -3.99 2.96
C TYR A 344 4.91 -4.75 1.66
N ASP A 345 3.88 -5.58 1.66
CA ASP A 345 3.44 -6.37 0.49
C ASP A 345 4.56 -7.26 -0.07
N LEU A 346 5.39 -7.82 0.84
CA LEU A 346 6.40 -8.81 0.49
C LEU A 346 5.76 -10.19 0.58
N THR A 347 5.74 -10.91 -0.55
CA THR A 347 5.14 -12.25 -0.64
C THR A 347 5.78 -13.02 -1.78
N TYR A 348 5.55 -14.33 -1.85
CA TYR A 348 5.85 -15.09 -3.06
C TYR A 348 4.99 -14.55 -4.20
N ALA A 349 5.61 -14.12 -5.28
CA ALA A 349 4.92 -13.52 -6.41
C ALA A 349 5.64 -13.88 -7.71
N LYS A 350 5.56 -15.16 -8.10
CA LYS A 350 6.12 -15.67 -9.36
C LYS A 350 5.15 -16.63 -10.01
N ASP A 351 4.63 -16.28 -11.17
CA ASP A 351 3.81 -17.12 -12.02
C ASP A 351 4.19 -16.92 -13.48
N PRO A 352 4.81 -17.93 -14.13
CA PRO A 352 5.21 -17.84 -15.53
C PRO A 352 4.04 -17.60 -16.50
N ASN A 353 2.81 -17.91 -16.11
CA ASN A 353 1.62 -17.75 -16.93
C ASN A 353 0.94 -16.39 -16.71
N SER A 354 1.33 -15.66 -15.68
CA SER A 354 0.77 -14.35 -15.37
C SER A 354 1.36 -13.27 -16.29
N ASN A 355 0.49 -12.37 -16.76
CA ASN A 355 0.96 -11.17 -17.46
C ASN A 355 1.61 -10.15 -16.52
N TYR A 356 1.52 -10.31 -15.20
CA TYR A 356 1.99 -9.34 -14.20
C TYR A 356 3.22 -9.80 -13.43
N ILE A 357 3.30 -11.05 -13.01
CA ILE A 357 4.34 -11.59 -12.13
C ILE A 357 5.13 -12.75 -12.76
N ASN A 358 5.24 -12.79 -14.11
CA ASN A 358 6.11 -13.72 -14.82
C ASN A 358 7.59 -13.35 -14.74
N ASN A 359 7.91 -12.10 -14.43
CA ASN A 359 9.24 -11.57 -14.17
C ASN A 359 9.15 -10.31 -13.29
N HIS A 360 10.29 -9.76 -12.85
CA HIS A 360 10.31 -8.51 -12.07
C HIS A 360 9.64 -7.36 -12.82
N GLN A 361 8.88 -6.54 -12.12
CA GLN A 361 8.31 -5.32 -12.67
C GLN A 361 9.30 -4.15 -12.58
N CYS A 362 10.15 -4.17 -11.56
CA CYS A 362 11.21 -3.18 -11.35
C CYS A 362 12.53 -3.66 -11.99
N LEU A 363 13.06 -2.93 -12.96
CA LEU A 363 14.30 -3.28 -13.62
C LEU A 363 15.51 -3.20 -12.69
N ILE A 364 16.42 -4.17 -12.82
CA ILE A 364 17.70 -4.23 -12.11
C ILE A 364 18.81 -4.23 -13.18
N ASN A 365 19.60 -3.15 -13.24
CA ASN A 365 20.64 -2.96 -14.27
C ASN A 365 20.09 -3.16 -15.70
N GLY A 366 18.87 -2.68 -15.96
CA GLY A 366 18.19 -2.81 -17.26
C GLY A 366 17.59 -4.19 -17.55
N LYS A 367 17.61 -5.11 -16.60
CA LYS A 367 17.09 -6.48 -16.72
C LYS A 367 15.87 -6.67 -15.82
N PHE A 368 14.96 -7.55 -16.20
CA PHE A 368 13.81 -8.01 -15.42
C PHE A 368 13.82 -9.52 -15.14
N GLU A 369 14.78 -10.24 -15.75
CA GLU A 369 15.05 -11.67 -15.54
C GLU A 369 16.56 -11.94 -15.71
N GLY A 370 17.03 -13.12 -15.29
CA GLY A 370 18.43 -13.49 -15.39
C GLY A 370 19.37 -12.56 -14.61
N ILE A 371 18.89 -12.01 -13.49
CA ILE A 371 19.65 -11.11 -12.63
C ILE A 371 20.81 -11.87 -11.98
N THR A 372 22.00 -11.25 -11.96
CA THR A 372 23.21 -11.77 -11.34
C THR A 372 23.64 -10.92 -10.15
N ILE A 373 24.59 -11.43 -9.34
CA ILE A 373 25.21 -10.64 -8.27
C ILE A 373 25.87 -9.37 -8.82
N ASP A 374 26.51 -9.46 -9.97
CA ASP A 374 27.15 -8.30 -10.61
C ASP A 374 26.14 -7.22 -11.00
N ASP A 375 24.93 -7.59 -11.45
CA ASP A 375 23.87 -6.65 -11.74
C ASP A 375 23.42 -5.91 -10.47
N LEU A 376 23.24 -6.63 -9.35
CA LEU A 376 22.89 -6.04 -8.06
C LEU A 376 23.99 -5.07 -7.57
N LEU A 377 25.25 -5.52 -7.61
CA LEU A 377 26.40 -4.71 -7.22
C LEU A 377 26.53 -3.46 -8.09
N LYS A 378 26.32 -3.58 -9.40
CA LYS A 378 26.37 -2.43 -10.33
C LYS A 378 25.36 -1.36 -9.95
N VAL A 379 24.10 -1.74 -9.70
CA VAL A 379 23.06 -0.80 -9.27
C VAL A 379 23.44 -0.13 -7.95
N GLY A 380 23.97 -0.89 -6.99
CA GLY A 380 24.40 -0.34 -5.71
C GLY A 380 25.60 0.60 -5.80
N ILE A 381 26.58 0.27 -6.65
CA ILE A 381 27.75 1.13 -6.91
C ILE A 381 27.30 2.45 -7.53
N ASP A 382 26.43 2.40 -8.53
CA ASP A 382 25.89 3.59 -9.20
C ASP A 382 25.10 4.48 -8.22
N ALA A 383 24.48 3.88 -7.17
CA ALA A 383 23.82 4.58 -6.08
C ALA A 383 24.81 5.07 -4.98
N GLY A 384 26.11 4.91 -5.16
CA GLY A 384 27.15 5.36 -4.22
C GLY A 384 27.37 4.46 -3.00
N LEU A 385 26.92 3.19 -3.05
CA LEU A 385 27.06 2.27 -1.93
C LEU A 385 28.45 1.62 -1.85
N ASN A 386 28.89 1.34 -0.62
CA ASN A 386 30.16 0.67 -0.38
C ASN A 386 30.07 -0.83 -0.65
N LYS A 387 30.99 -1.36 -1.52
CA LYS A 387 30.99 -2.76 -1.95
C LYS A 387 31.02 -3.74 -0.77
N ARG A 388 31.87 -3.52 0.25
CA ARG A 388 31.95 -4.44 1.41
C ARG A 388 30.64 -4.55 2.19
N LYS A 389 29.93 -3.41 2.36
CA LYS A 389 28.61 -3.42 3.00
C LYS A 389 27.58 -4.14 2.15
N MET A 390 27.61 -3.95 0.82
CA MET A 390 26.73 -4.67 -0.11
C MET A 390 26.97 -6.18 -0.07
N ASP A 391 28.25 -6.63 -0.05
CA ASP A 391 28.61 -8.05 0.05
C ASP A 391 28.07 -8.67 1.37
N ILE A 392 28.08 -7.91 2.48
CA ILE A 392 27.49 -8.34 3.76
C ILE A 392 25.97 -8.48 3.62
N ILE A 393 25.29 -7.47 3.06
CA ILE A 393 23.83 -7.49 2.85
C ILE A 393 23.40 -8.68 1.99
N ILE A 394 24.12 -8.96 0.89
CA ILE A 394 23.84 -10.10 0.03
C ILE A 394 23.94 -11.42 0.82
N LYS A 395 24.96 -11.59 1.65
CA LYS A 395 25.12 -12.80 2.48
C LYS A 395 24.01 -12.94 3.54
N GLU A 396 23.63 -11.85 4.20
CA GLU A 396 22.56 -11.84 5.19
C GLU A 396 21.22 -12.22 4.55
N VAL A 397 20.87 -11.60 3.43
CA VAL A 397 19.65 -11.91 2.69
C VAL A 397 19.65 -13.36 2.20
N LYS A 398 20.76 -13.82 1.60
CA LYS A 398 20.90 -15.21 1.12
C LYS A 398 20.71 -16.21 2.27
N SER A 399 21.28 -15.92 3.45
CA SER A 399 21.10 -16.77 4.64
C SER A 399 19.65 -16.84 5.10
N ALA A 400 18.95 -15.70 5.12
CA ALA A 400 17.54 -15.66 5.51
C ALA A 400 16.66 -16.41 4.49
N VAL A 401 16.89 -16.19 3.18
CA VAL A 401 16.12 -16.84 2.11
C VAL A 401 16.33 -18.36 2.13
N ARG A 402 17.53 -18.84 2.39
CA ARG A 402 17.82 -20.28 2.58
C ARG A 402 17.05 -20.91 3.74
N ASN A 403 16.69 -20.13 4.74
CA ASN A 403 15.93 -20.59 5.90
C ASN A 403 14.41 -20.49 5.75
N TYR A 404 13.89 -20.20 4.55
CA TYR A 404 12.44 -20.06 4.26
C TYR A 404 11.60 -21.24 4.79
N PRO A 405 11.99 -22.53 4.63
CA PRO A 405 11.18 -23.63 5.15
C PRO A 405 10.88 -23.52 6.65
N THR A 406 11.82 -22.99 7.44
CA THR A 406 11.59 -22.74 8.88
C THR A 406 10.52 -21.67 9.10
N PHE A 407 10.57 -20.57 8.36
CA PHE A 407 9.58 -19.51 8.46
C PHE A 407 8.20 -19.94 7.95
N ALA A 408 8.15 -20.74 6.87
CA ALA A 408 6.94 -21.34 6.37
C ALA A 408 6.30 -22.27 7.42
N GLY A 409 7.10 -23.09 8.12
CA GLY A 409 6.63 -23.89 9.25
C GLY A 409 6.05 -23.07 10.40
N GLN A 410 6.68 -21.93 10.75
CA GLN A 410 6.15 -20.99 11.75
C GLN A 410 4.83 -20.32 11.30
N ALA A 411 4.62 -20.20 10.00
CA ALA A 411 3.39 -19.69 9.40
C ALA A 411 2.34 -20.81 9.18
N GLU A 412 2.57 -22.02 9.65
CA GLU A 412 1.71 -23.20 9.48
C GLU A 412 1.46 -23.56 8.00
N ILE A 413 2.42 -23.26 7.10
CA ILE A 413 2.38 -23.70 5.70
C ILE A 413 2.84 -25.15 5.63
N PRO A 414 2.13 -26.06 4.93
CA PRO A 414 2.56 -27.44 4.78
C PRO A 414 3.94 -27.58 4.11
N ASP A 415 4.75 -28.55 4.56
CA ASP A 415 6.13 -28.74 4.09
C ASP A 415 6.23 -28.90 2.57
N ASN A 416 5.31 -29.61 1.94
CA ASN A 416 5.30 -29.82 0.49
C ASN A 416 5.12 -28.48 -0.26
N LYS A 417 4.24 -27.60 0.22
CA LYS A 417 4.03 -26.27 -0.36
C LYS A 417 5.24 -25.37 -0.13
N ALA A 418 5.80 -25.40 1.10
CA ALA A 418 7.00 -24.63 1.43
C ALA A 418 8.20 -25.03 0.57
N LEU A 419 8.39 -26.33 0.29
CA LEU A 419 9.45 -26.83 -0.59
C LEU A 419 9.22 -26.46 -2.06
N GLU A 420 7.96 -26.46 -2.52
CA GLU A 420 7.59 -26.00 -3.85
C GLU A 420 7.95 -24.54 -4.07
N ASP A 421 7.58 -23.65 -3.14
CA ASP A 421 7.93 -22.24 -3.19
C ASP A 421 9.45 -22.03 -3.18
N TYR A 422 10.13 -22.71 -2.24
CA TYR A 422 11.57 -22.64 -2.09
C TYR A 422 12.36 -23.07 -3.34
N ALA A 423 11.84 -24.09 -4.06
CA ALA A 423 12.46 -24.56 -5.31
C ALA A 423 12.47 -23.49 -6.41
N ASN A 424 11.60 -22.48 -6.30
CA ASN A 424 11.52 -21.37 -7.24
C ASN A 424 12.38 -20.15 -6.85
N PHE A 425 13.03 -20.18 -5.68
CA PHE A 425 13.89 -19.08 -5.24
C PHE A 425 15.19 -19.01 -6.04
N VAL A 426 15.68 -17.78 -6.22
CA VAL A 426 16.90 -17.52 -7.01
C VAL A 426 18.07 -17.28 -6.05
N LEU A 427 18.65 -18.37 -5.55
CA LEU A 427 19.85 -18.29 -4.68
C LEU A 427 21.06 -18.00 -5.55
N LEU A 428 21.37 -16.74 -5.77
CA LEU A 428 22.53 -16.28 -6.55
C LEU A 428 23.84 -16.77 -5.89
N ASP A 429 24.75 -17.37 -6.66
CA ASP A 429 26.06 -17.86 -6.22
C ASP A 429 27.19 -16.89 -6.61
#